data_1defe68b8085c0893e0c21924d7202c4
#
_entry.id   1defe68b8085c0893e0c21924d7202c4
#
_cell.length_a   1.000
_cell.length_b   1.000
_cell.length_c   1.000
_cell.angle_alpha   90.00
_cell.angle_beta   90.00
_cell.angle_gamma   90.00
#
_symmetry.space_group_name_H-M   'P 1'
#
loop_
_entity.id
_entity.type
_entity.pdbx_description
1 polymer ?
#
loop_
_entity_poly.entity_id
_entity_poly.type
_entity_poly.pdbx_seq_one_letter_code
_entity_poly.pdbx_strand_id
1 'polypeptide(L)'
;NEGKVGIKQLMSWDVLLADEKSPVATNAFALLTGEKFDYAKVQCARFKGKDRSVFIDRKEYTGPLYEQVENAYRFVLNYIEMNTEIKGLVREDKYEVPVSAVREMIINAVCHRNYMNDSAIQVSVFDDRIEVTSPGTICRGLTLKDALEGYSKTRNKVIAKVFHHMGLIEEWGTGLGRILRQAESYHLKAPEFMEMDTAFRVNLYRTPASKSSEKGSVKSSEKGSVKSSEKIIDAIRQNPSVTIEELAKITQTTTRSVEKNLKKLKNQNRIARIGAANGGKWAVKNKIRKT
;
A
#
# COMPACT_ATOMS: atom_id res chain seq x y z
N ASN A 1 -1.97 -33.69 -14.73
CA ASN A 1 -3.28 -34.00 -15.37
C ASN A 1 -4.08 -32.69 -15.43
N GLU A 2 -3.98 -31.98 -16.53
CA GLU A 2 -4.92 -30.93 -16.89
C GLU A 2 -6.25 -31.60 -17.27
N GLY A 3 -7.10 -31.88 -16.28
CA GLY A 3 -8.41 -32.42 -16.50
C GLY A 3 -9.27 -31.39 -17.22
N LYS A 4 -9.72 -31.70 -18.43
CA LYS A 4 -10.70 -30.89 -19.14
C LYS A 4 -11.96 -30.77 -18.29
N VAL A 5 -12.36 -29.55 -17.93
CA VAL A 5 -13.60 -29.28 -17.21
C VAL A 5 -14.78 -29.58 -18.14
N GLY A 6 -15.60 -30.54 -17.77
CA GLY A 6 -16.77 -30.95 -18.55
C GLY A 6 -18.04 -30.15 -18.20
N ILE A 7 -19.06 -30.22 -19.07
CA ILE A 7 -20.37 -29.55 -18.87
C ILE A 7 -20.98 -29.90 -17.51
N LYS A 8 -20.98 -31.17 -17.09
CA LYS A 8 -21.51 -31.58 -15.79
C LYS A 8 -20.84 -30.87 -14.62
N GLN A 9 -19.53 -30.64 -14.71
CA GLN A 9 -18.75 -29.95 -13.69
C GLN A 9 -19.08 -28.46 -13.66
N LEU A 10 -19.18 -27.82 -14.84
CA LEU A 10 -19.61 -26.42 -14.93
C LEU A 10 -21.03 -26.21 -14.38
N MET A 11 -21.93 -27.18 -14.59
CA MET A 11 -23.27 -27.16 -13.99
C MET A 11 -23.21 -27.33 -12.46
N SER A 12 -22.36 -28.22 -11.95
CA SER A 12 -22.19 -28.39 -10.49
C SER A 12 -21.60 -27.15 -9.81
N TRP A 13 -20.92 -26.30 -10.55
CA TRP A 13 -20.37 -25.01 -10.08
C TRP A 13 -21.32 -23.84 -10.30
N ASP A 14 -22.53 -24.06 -10.84
CA ASP A 14 -23.51 -23.02 -11.18
C ASP A 14 -23.02 -22.04 -12.27
N VAL A 15 -21.99 -22.41 -13.01
CA VAL A 15 -21.45 -21.65 -14.15
C VAL A 15 -22.36 -21.79 -15.36
N LEU A 16 -22.93 -23.00 -15.55
CA LEU A 16 -23.99 -23.32 -16.49
C LEU A 16 -25.25 -23.75 -15.72
N LEU A 17 -26.39 -23.33 -16.19
CA LEU A 17 -27.70 -23.72 -15.65
C LEU A 17 -28.35 -24.79 -16.53
N ALA A 18 -29.10 -25.69 -15.92
CA ALA A 18 -29.91 -26.67 -16.66
C ALA A 18 -31.07 -25.95 -17.39
N ASP A 19 -31.28 -26.32 -18.63
CA ASP A 19 -32.43 -25.93 -19.44
C ASP A 19 -32.90 -27.12 -20.29
N GLU A 20 -34.14 -27.11 -20.73
CA GLU A 20 -34.75 -28.24 -21.43
C GLU A 20 -34.04 -28.62 -22.74
N LYS A 21 -33.47 -27.63 -23.44
CA LYS A 21 -32.84 -27.85 -24.76
C LYS A 21 -31.32 -27.97 -24.67
N SER A 22 -30.69 -27.12 -23.88
CA SER A 22 -29.25 -27.08 -23.74
C SER A 22 -28.84 -26.24 -22.51
N PRO A 23 -27.71 -26.53 -21.85
CA PRO A 23 -27.23 -25.73 -20.73
C PRO A 23 -27.10 -24.24 -21.10
N VAL A 24 -27.57 -23.36 -20.23
CA VAL A 24 -27.52 -21.90 -20.41
C VAL A 24 -26.34 -21.31 -19.61
N ALA A 25 -25.55 -20.50 -20.30
CA ALA A 25 -24.42 -19.82 -19.68
C ALA A 25 -24.90 -18.68 -18.76
N THR A 26 -24.34 -18.62 -17.54
CA THR A 26 -24.56 -17.52 -16.60
C THR A 26 -23.67 -16.32 -16.92
N ASN A 27 -23.93 -15.17 -16.30
CA ASN A 27 -23.00 -14.02 -16.37
C ASN A 27 -21.61 -14.37 -15.81
N ALA A 28 -21.54 -15.30 -14.84
CA ALA A 28 -20.26 -15.77 -14.33
C ALA A 28 -19.47 -16.53 -15.41
N PHE A 29 -20.13 -17.33 -16.27
CA PHE A 29 -19.46 -17.97 -17.41
C PHE A 29 -18.80 -16.93 -18.31
N ALA A 30 -19.55 -15.90 -18.74
CA ALA A 30 -19.04 -14.86 -19.62
C ALA A 30 -17.88 -14.07 -18.99
N LEU A 31 -17.92 -13.78 -17.70
CA LEU A 31 -16.83 -13.15 -16.96
C LEU A 31 -15.59 -14.06 -16.83
N LEU A 32 -15.79 -15.35 -16.57
CA LEU A 32 -14.70 -16.32 -16.41
C LEU A 32 -14.01 -16.65 -17.74
N THR A 33 -14.75 -16.61 -18.86
CA THR A 33 -14.20 -16.84 -20.21
C THR A 33 -13.72 -15.55 -20.89
N GLY A 34 -14.08 -14.38 -20.33
CA GLY A 34 -13.75 -13.09 -20.92
C GLY A 34 -14.65 -12.70 -22.09
N GLU A 35 -15.75 -13.41 -22.27
CA GLU A 35 -16.78 -13.08 -23.25
C GLU A 35 -17.72 -12.00 -22.68
N LYS A 36 -18.03 -10.96 -23.42
CA LYS A 36 -18.85 -9.81 -22.95
C LYS A 36 -18.20 -9.06 -21.77
N PHE A 37 -18.85 -8.03 -21.29
CA PHE A 37 -18.43 -7.22 -20.13
C PHE A 37 -17.01 -6.61 -20.25
N ASP A 38 -16.70 -5.92 -21.34
CA ASP A 38 -15.41 -5.24 -21.60
C ASP A 38 -15.01 -4.27 -20.48
N TYR A 39 -16.00 -3.78 -19.70
CA TYR A 39 -15.75 -2.96 -18.53
C TYR A 39 -15.24 -3.76 -17.31
N ALA A 40 -15.38 -5.09 -17.33
CA ALA A 40 -14.91 -5.97 -16.27
C ALA A 40 -13.39 -6.19 -16.38
N LYS A 41 -12.61 -5.13 -16.22
CA LYS A 41 -11.17 -5.08 -16.41
C LYS A 41 -10.42 -4.65 -15.16
N VAL A 42 -9.12 -4.93 -15.16
CA VAL A 42 -8.17 -4.45 -14.16
C VAL A 42 -7.22 -3.45 -14.79
N GLN A 43 -7.17 -2.25 -14.24
CA GLN A 43 -6.22 -1.21 -14.60
C GLN A 43 -5.09 -1.18 -13.59
N CYS A 44 -3.87 -1.38 -14.05
CA CYS A 44 -2.65 -1.33 -13.25
C CYS A 44 -1.85 -0.08 -13.61
N ALA A 45 -1.29 0.59 -12.60
CA ALA A 45 -0.44 1.74 -12.79
C ALA A 45 0.70 1.78 -11.75
N ARG A 46 1.90 2.18 -12.21
CA ARG A 46 3.03 2.53 -11.38
C ARG A 46 3.18 4.05 -11.38
N PHE A 47 3.11 4.66 -10.21
CA PHE A 47 3.26 6.10 -10.02
C PHE A 47 4.62 6.44 -9.41
N LYS A 48 5.18 7.58 -9.79
CA LYS A 48 6.36 8.16 -9.11
C LYS A 48 5.89 8.93 -7.89
N GLY A 49 6.49 8.64 -6.74
CA GLY A 49 6.13 9.31 -5.48
C GLY A 49 4.92 8.67 -4.80
N LYS A 50 4.14 9.49 -4.10
CA LYS A 50 3.03 9.06 -3.22
C LYS A 50 1.65 9.47 -3.73
N ASP A 51 1.58 10.11 -4.86
CA ASP A 51 0.35 10.56 -5.50
C ASP A 51 0.24 10.10 -6.95
N ARG A 52 -0.88 10.39 -7.60
CA ARG A 52 -1.19 9.95 -8.96
C ARG A 52 -0.77 10.95 -10.04
N SER A 53 0.15 11.87 -9.73
CA SER A 53 0.54 12.96 -10.64
C SER A 53 1.38 12.50 -11.83
N VAL A 54 2.28 11.52 -11.61
CA VAL A 54 3.22 11.06 -12.64
C VAL A 54 3.16 9.55 -12.79
N PHE A 55 2.75 9.11 -13.98
CA PHE A 55 2.78 7.70 -14.37
C PHE A 55 4.20 7.31 -14.81
N ILE A 56 4.70 6.19 -14.29
CA ILE A 56 5.89 5.51 -14.78
C ILE A 56 5.49 4.46 -15.82
N ASP A 57 4.45 3.67 -15.50
CA ASP A 57 3.87 2.66 -16.39
C ASP A 57 2.38 2.50 -16.11
N ARG A 58 1.66 2.03 -17.12
CA ARG A 58 0.25 1.66 -17.00
C ARG A 58 -0.09 0.50 -17.92
N LYS A 59 -0.93 -0.40 -17.45
CA LYS A 59 -1.44 -1.54 -18.20
C LYS A 59 -2.94 -1.71 -17.92
N GLU A 60 -3.64 -2.22 -18.89
CA GLU A 60 -5.04 -2.60 -18.78
C GLU A 60 -5.18 -4.06 -19.16
N TYR A 61 -5.84 -4.85 -18.33
CA TYR A 61 -6.04 -6.27 -18.52
C TYR A 61 -7.53 -6.55 -18.65
N THR A 62 -7.91 -7.14 -19.77
CA THR A 62 -9.26 -7.62 -20.13
C THR A 62 -9.24 -9.13 -20.32
N GLY A 63 -10.37 -9.72 -20.70
CA GLY A 63 -10.47 -11.16 -20.93
C GLY A 63 -10.81 -11.94 -19.66
N PRO A 64 -10.45 -13.22 -19.57
CA PRO A 64 -10.80 -14.11 -18.46
C PRO A 64 -10.37 -13.57 -17.09
N LEU A 65 -11.26 -13.59 -16.09
CA LEU A 65 -10.96 -13.01 -14.78
C LEU A 65 -9.72 -13.58 -14.11
N TYR A 66 -9.44 -14.86 -14.26
CA TYR A 66 -8.26 -15.51 -13.68
C TYR A 66 -6.96 -15.01 -14.33
N GLU A 67 -6.98 -14.70 -15.63
CA GLU A 67 -5.84 -14.09 -16.33
C GLU A 67 -5.62 -12.65 -15.90
N GLN A 68 -6.70 -11.90 -15.70
CA GLN A 68 -6.62 -10.53 -15.17
C GLN A 68 -5.96 -10.51 -13.80
N VAL A 69 -6.32 -11.46 -12.90
CA VAL A 69 -5.68 -11.61 -11.58
C VAL A 69 -4.19 -11.87 -11.72
N GLU A 70 -3.82 -12.86 -12.53
CA GLU A 70 -2.42 -13.25 -12.73
C GLU A 70 -1.59 -12.12 -13.34
N ASN A 71 -2.12 -11.45 -14.35
CA ASN A 71 -1.45 -10.34 -15.01
C ASN A 71 -1.29 -9.11 -14.09
N ALA A 72 -2.31 -8.78 -13.31
CA ALA A 72 -2.23 -7.71 -12.32
C ALA A 72 -1.22 -8.03 -11.21
N TYR A 73 -1.19 -9.28 -10.74
CA TYR A 73 -0.21 -9.75 -9.78
C TYR A 73 1.21 -9.64 -10.31
N ARG A 74 1.46 -10.14 -11.53
CA ARG A 74 2.77 -10.01 -12.20
C ARG A 74 3.18 -8.55 -12.41
N PHE A 75 2.22 -7.68 -12.76
CA PHE A 75 2.48 -6.25 -12.86
C PHE A 75 3.04 -5.69 -11.54
N VAL A 76 2.43 -6.02 -10.41
CA VAL A 76 2.93 -5.56 -9.10
C VAL A 76 4.33 -6.11 -8.82
N LEU A 77 4.56 -7.40 -9.09
CA LEU A 77 5.88 -8.03 -8.86
C LEU A 77 7.02 -7.35 -9.62
N ASN A 78 6.75 -6.76 -10.80
CA ASN A 78 7.76 -6.04 -11.58
C ASN A 78 8.20 -4.72 -10.95
N TYR A 79 7.45 -4.19 -9.95
CA TYR A 79 7.68 -2.87 -9.35
C TYR A 79 7.89 -2.91 -7.82
N ILE A 80 8.00 -4.09 -7.25
CA ILE A 80 8.40 -4.29 -5.86
C ILE A 80 9.81 -4.84 -5.79
N GLU A 81 10.58 -4.40 -4.80
CA GLU A 81 11.97 -4.81 -4.64
C GLU A 81 12.09 -6.22 -4.06
N MET A 82 13.06 -6.97 -4.58
CA MET A 82 13.48 -8.24 -4.00
C MET A 82 14.78 -7.99 -3.22
N ASN A 83 14.73 -8.22 -1.93
CA ASN A 83 15.87 -8.11 -1.04
C ASN A 83 16.47 -9.49 -0.80
N THR A 84 17.79 -9.56 -0.79
CA THR A 84 18.53 -10.76 -0.39
C THR A 84 18.95 -10.62 1.06
N GLU A 85 18.55 -11.54 1.91
CA GLU A 85 19.00 -11.65 3.29
C GLU A 85 19.88 -12.88 3.44
N ILE A 86 21.09 -12.70 4.00
CA ILE A 86 22.01 -13.82 4.28
C ILE A 86 21.82 -14.20 5.75
N LYS A 87 21.27 -15.39 6.00
CA LYS A 87 21.14 -15.99 7.33
C LYS A 87 22.14 -17.13 7.48
N GLY A 88 23.26 -16.83 8.12
CA GLY A 88 24.39 -17.78 8.22
C GLY A 88 24.99 -18.08 6.84
N LEU A 89 24.92 -19.33 6.38
CA LEU A 89 25.40 -19.75 5.05
C LEU A 89 24.30 -19.80 3.98
N VAL A 90 23.06 -19.50 4.36
CA VAL A 90 21.90 -19.57 3.45
C VAL A 90 21.51 -18.19 2.97
N ARG A 91 21.38 -18.04 1.66
CA ARG A 91 20.82 -16.88 1.01
C ARG A 91 19.30 -17.07 0.92
N GLU A 92 18.53 -16.11 1.40
CA GLU A 92 17.08 -16.07 1.30
C GLU A 92 16.66 -14.81 0.54
N ASP A 93 16.01 -15.00 -0.61
CA ASP A 93 15.48 -13.89 -1.40
C ASP A 93 14.04 -13.64 -0.95
N LYS A 94 13.77 -12.40 -0.52
CA LYS A 94 12.47 -12.00 0.03
C LYS A 94 12.03 -10.68 -0.59
N TYR A 95 10.80 -10.63 -1.07
CA TYR A 95 10.22 -9.37 -1.51
C TYR A 95 10.05 -8.39 -0.34
N GLU A 96 10.10 -7.09 -0.63
CA GLU A 96 9.91 -6.02 0.38
C GLU A 96 8.52 -6.03 1.02
N VAL A 97 7.52 -6.61 0.33
CA VAL A 97 6.16 -6.82 0.82
C VAL A 97 5.77 -8.29 0.68
N PRO A 98 4.84 -8.81 1.51
CA PRO A 98 4.34 -10.18 1.37
C PRO A 98 3.56 -10.32 0.07
N VAL A 99 4.12 -11.03 -0.91
CA VAL A 99 3.51 -11.23 -2.23
C VAL A 99 2.18 -11.99 -2.15
N SER A 100 2.02 -12.84 -1.16
CA SER A 100 0.75 -13.52 -0.85
C SER A 100 -0.34 -12.55 -0.41
N ALA A 101 -0.01 -11.46 0.32
CA ALA A 101 -0.97 -10.41 0.64
C ALA A 101 -1.37 -9.62 -0.62
N VAL A 102 -0.42 -9.32 -1.50
CA VAL A 102 -0.73 -8.66 -2.79
C VAL A 102 -1.69 -9.52 -3.62
N ARG A 103 -1.40 -10.82 -3.74
CA ARG A 103 -2.26 -11.76 -4.44
C ARG A 103 -3.66 -11.81 -3.83
N GLU A 104 -3.77 -11.89 -2.51
CA GLU A 104 -5.04 -11.89 -1.78
C GLU A 104 -5.85 -10.61 -2.03
N MET A 105 -5.20 -9.43 -2.01
CA MET A 105 -5.86 -8.15 -2.30
C MET A 105 -6.48 -8.13 -3.69
N ILE A 106 -5.77 -8.62 -4.72
CA ILE A 106 -6.24 -8.63 -6.11
C ILE A 106 -7.38 -9.63 -6.30
N ILE A 107 -7.25 -10.84 -5.76
CA ILE A 107 -8.28 -11.88 -5.83
C ILE A 107 -9.56 -11.40 -5.13
N ASN A 108 -9.45 -10.83 -3.93
CA ASN A 108 -10.60 -10.28 -3.20
C ASN A 108 -11.27 -9.15 -3.99
N ALA A 109 -10.50 -8.29 -4.63
CA ALA A 109 -11.04 -7.22 -5.48
C ALA A 109 -11.92 -7.80 -6.62
N VAL A 110 -11.51 -8.92 -7.24
CA VAL A 110 -12.27 -9.59 -8.30
C VAL A 110 -13.49 -10.34 -7.74
N CYS A 111 -13.32 -11.12 -6.67
CA CYS A 111 -14.39 -11.93 -6.08
C CYS A 111 -15.50 -11.07 -5.45
N HIS A 112 -15.17 -9.89 -4.93
CA HIS A 112 -16.13 -9.01 -4.25
C HIS A 112 -16.55 -7.80 -5.07
N ARG A 113 -16.02 -7.61 -6.29
CA ARG A 113 -16.41 -6.53 -7.20
C ARG A 113 -17.93 -6.49 -7.40
N ASN A 114 -18.47 -5.29 -7.41
CA ASN A 114 -19.82 -5.07 -7.94
C ASN A 114 -19.76 -5.01 -9.48
N TYR A 115 -20.15 -6.10 -10.16
CA TYR A 115 -20.15 -6.20 -11.61
C TYR A 115 -21.33 -5.43 -12.27
N MET A 116 -22.22 -4.79 -11.50
CA MET A 116 -23.20 -3.84 -12.01
C MET A 116 -22.62 -2.43 -12.18
N ASN A 117 -21.41 -2.20 -11.67
CA ASN A 117 -20.67 -0.95 -11.82
C ASN A 117 -19.64 -1.11 -12.94
N ASP A 118 -19.58 -0.18 -13.87
CA ASP A 118 -18.72 -0.19 -15.06
C ASP A 118 -17.28 0.25 -14.78
N SER A 119 -17.00 0.80 -13.60
CA SER A 119 -15.64 1.21 -13.23
C SER A 119 -14.68 0.02 -13.10
N ALA A 120 -13.46 0.16 -13.58
CA ALA A 120 -12.44 -0.88 -13.49
C ALA A 120 -11.95 -1.11 -12.04
N ILE A 121 -11.45 -2.31 -11.75
CA ILE A 121 -10.58 -2.52 -10.60
C ILE A 121 -9.27 -1.76 -10.86
N GLN A 122 -8.77 -1.03 -9.86
CA GLN A 122 -7.52 -0.29 -9.95
C GLN A 122 -6.47 -0.90 -9.04
N VAL A 123 -5.31 -1.24 -9.61
CA VAL A 123 -4.11 -1.68 -8.88
C VAL A 123 -3.03 -0.62 -9.09
N SER A 124 -2.68 0.10 -8.05
CA SER A 124 -1.75 1.23 -8.10
C SER A 124 -0.53 0.95 -7.23
N VAL A 125 0.66 1.03 -7.81
CA VAL A 125 1.94 0.87 -7.11
C VAL A 125 2.58 2.24 -6.95
N PHE A 126 2.74 2.70 -5.70
CA PHE A 126 3.42 3.95 -5.31
C PHE A 126 4.79 3.63 -4.70
N ASP A 127 5.57 4.67 -4.40
CA ASP A 127 6.88 4.49 -3.73
C ASP A 127 6.74 4.00 -2.28
N ASP A 128 5.60 4.27 -1.63
CA ASP A 128 5.36 3.95 -0.22
C ASP A 128 4.27 2.90 0.03
N ARG A 129 3.49 2.51 -0.98
CA ARG A 129 2.38 1.57 -0.83
C ARG A 129 1.91 0.96 -2.15
N ILE A 130 1.14 -0.11 -2.03
CA ILE A 130 0.32 -0.71 -3.09
C ILE A 130 -1.13 -0.48 -2.72
N GLU A 131 -1.93 0.09 -3.63
CA GLU A 131 -3.37 0.28 -3.48
C GLU A 131 -4.12 -0.66 -4.42
N VAL A 132 -5.12 -1.36 -3.90
CA VAL A 132 -6.10 -2.09 -4.71
C VAL A 132 -7.47 -1.53 -4.40
N THR A 133 -8.13 -0.98 -5.41
CA THR A 133 -9.48 -0.41 -5.30
C THR A 133 -10.43 -1.20 -6.19
N SER A 134 -11.51 -1.73 -5.61
CA SER A 134 -12.55 -2.48 -6.30
C SER A 134 -13.88 -1.74 -6.25
N PRO A 135 -14.64 -1.65 -7.34
CA PRO A 135 -16.01 -1.15 -7.32
C PRO A 135 -16.92 -1.98 -6.42
N GLY A 136 -17.68 -1.30 -5.58
CA GLY A 136 -18.59 -1.90 -4.60
C GLY A 136 -18.06 -1.82 -3.17
N THR A 137 -18.97 -1.63 -2.23
CA THR A 137 -18.71 -1.57 -0.78
C THR A 137 -18.69 -2.99 -0.20
N ILE A 138 -18.48 -3.13 1.10
CA ILE A 138 -18.69 -4.41 1.81
C ILE A 138 -20.13 -4.90 1.60
N CYS A 139 -20.35 -6.21 1.52
CA CYS A 139 -21.67 -6.78 1.30
C CYS A 139 -22.65 -6.38 2.40
N ARG A 140 -23.88 -5.99 2.02
CA ARG A 140 -24.92 -5.58 2.96
C ARG A 140 -25.08 -6.62 4.08
N GLY A 141 -25.07 -6.13 5.32
CA GLY A 141 -25.18 -6.95 6.53
C GLY A 141 -23.86 -7.54 7.02
N LEU A 142 -22.73 -7.10 6.46
CA LEU A 142 -21.38 -7.36 6.97
C LEU A 142 -20.70 -6.01 7.24
N THR A 143 -20.04 -5.88 8.38
CA THR A 143 -19.21 -4.71 8.68
C THR A 143 -17.73 -4.99 8.38
N LEU A 144 -16.92 -3.93 8.25
CA LEU A 144 -15.47 -4.09 8.11
C LEU A 144 -14.88 -4.84 9.32
N LYS A 145 -15.38 -4.57 10.52
CA LYS A 145 -14.96 -5.26 11.75
C LYS A 145 -15.22 -6.76 11.66
N ASP A 146 -16.43 -7.16 11.25
CA ASP A 146 -16.77 -8.58 11.09
C ASP A 146 -15.88 -9.26 10.04
N ALA A 147 -15.60 -8.56 8.92
CA ALA A 147 -14.73 -9.07 7.86
C ALA A 147 -13.27 -9.26 8.33
N LEU A 148 -12.77 -8.38 9.21
CA LEU A 148 -11.45 -8.50 9.83
C LEU A 148 -11.40 -9.64 10.87
N GLU A 149 -12.51 -9.92 11.54
CA GLU A 149 -12.66 -11.04 12.48
C GLU A 149 -12.86 -12.40 11.77
N GLY A 150 -12.94 -12.41 10.43
CA GLY A 150 -13.01 -13.64 9.62
C GLY A 150 -14.40 -13.99 9.12
N TYR A 151 -15.42 -13.16 9.38
CA TYR A 151 -16.73 -13.35 8.75
C TYR A 151 -16.66 -12.97 7.28
N SER A 152 -17.20 -13.81 6.42
CA SER A 152 -17.17 -13.59 4.98
C SER A 152 -18.57 -13.69 4.38
N LYS A 153 -18.87 -12.75 3.49
CA LYS A 153 -20.06 -12.77 2.65
C LYS A 153 -19.65 -12.47 1.21
N THR A 154 -19.54 -13.52 0.41
CA THR A 154 -19.09 -13.39 -0.97
C THR A 154 -20.17 -12.78 -1.84
N ARG A 155 -19.87 -11.70 -2.58
CA ARG A 155 -20.78 -11.07 -3.53
C ARG A 155 -21.02 -11.96 -4.75
N ASN A 156 -19.96 -12.48 -5.33
CA ASN A 156 -20.00 -13.26 -6.56
C ASN A 156 -19.70 -14.75 -6.26
N LYS A 157 -20.71 -15.44 -5.70
CA LYS A 157 -20.55 -16.81 -5.20
C LYS A 157 -20.03 -17.79 -6.26
N VAL A 158 -20.50 -17.69 -7.50
CA VAL A 158 -20.10 -18.59 -8.59
C VAL A 158 -18.63 -18.34 -8.96
N ILE A 159 -18.20 -17.08 -9.08
CA ILE A 159 -16.80 -16.74 -9.35
C ILE A 159 -15.90 -17.25 -8.24
N ALA A 160 -16.26 -17.03 -6.97
CA ALA A 160 -15.49 -17.51 -5.83
C ALA A 160 -15.42 -19.04 -5.80
N LYS A 161 -16.53 -19.75 -6.09
CA LYS A 161 -16.56 -21.21 -6.17
C LYS A 161 -15.58 -21.74 -7.23
N VAL A 162 -15.56 -21.13 -8.41
CA VAL A 162 -14.62 -21.50 -9.47
C VAL A 162 -13.18 -21.19 -9.05
N PHE A 163 -12.91 -20.01 -8.48
CA PHE A 163 -11.57 -19.64 -8.00
C PHE A 163 -11.08 -20.58 -6.88
N HIS A 164 -11.98 -21.07 -6.02
CA HIS A 164 -11.65 -22.09 -5.04
C HIS A 164 -11.24 -23.42 -5.72
N HIS A 165 -12.01 -23.89 -6.70
CA HIS A 165 -11.65 -25.09 -7.46
C HIS A 165 -10.35 -24.96 -8.26
N MET A 166 -9.99 -23.74 -8.65
CA MET A 166 -8.70 -23.44 -9.28
C MET A 166 -7.55 -23.32 -8.26
N GLY A 167 -7.81 -23.46 -6.96
CA GLY A 167 -6.82 -23.25 -5.90
C GLY A 167 -6.37 -21.81 -5.73
N LEU A 168 -7.15 -20.85 -6.24
CA LEU A 168 -6.83 -19.44 -6.12
C LEU A 168 -7.22 -18.85 -4.76
N ILE A 169 -8.30 -19.37 -4.14
CA ILE A 169 -8.80 -18.93 -2.83
C ILE A 169 -9.02 -20.12 -1.90
N GLU A 170 -9.05 -19.83 -0.60
CA GLU A 170 -9.46 -20.77 0.46
C GLU A 170 -10.88 -20.44 0.92
N GLU A 171 -11.63 -21.44 1.41
CA GLU A 171 -13.04 -21.29 1.78
C GLU A 171 -13.30 -20.45 3.05
N TRP A 172 -12.31 -20.28 3.91
CA TRP A 172 -12.50 -19.89 5.32
C TRP A 172 -12.57 -18.39 5.61
N GLY A 173 -12.79 -17.52 4.66
CA GLY A 173 -13.04 -16.08 4.92
C GLY A 173 -11.90 -15.31 5.62
N THR A 174 -10.71 -15.86 5.73
CA THR A 174 -9.59 -15.32 6.50
C THR A 174 -8.79 -14.24 5.75
N GLY A 175 -9.24 -13.84 4.55
CA GLY A 175 -8.47 -13.02 3.60
C GLY A 175 -7.97 -11.69 4.16
N LEU A 176 -8.85 -10.85 4.70
CA LEU A 176 -8.43 -9.54 5.26
C LEU A 176 -7.54 -9.71 6.50
N GLY A 177 -7.89 -10.63 7.39
CA GLY A 177 -7.06 -10.95 8.56
C GLY A 177 -5.69 -11.53 8.16
N ARG A 178 -5.61 -12.28 7.04
CA ARG A 178 -4.35 -12.78 6.49
C ARG A 178 -3.46 -11.65 6.00
N ILE A 179 -4.00 -10.67 5.29
CA ILE A 179 -3.26 -9.48 4.84
C ILE A 179 -2.64 -8.75 6.03
N LEU A 180 -3.39 -8.57 7.14
CA LEU A 180 -2.87 -7.96 8.36
C LEU A 180 -1.69 -8.75 8.95
N ARG A 181 -1.89 -10.05 9.19
CA ARG A 181 -0.84 -10.91 9.78
C ARG A 181 0.41 -10.99 8.91
N GLN A 182 0.26 -11.02 7.60
CA GLN A 182 1.38 -11.04 6.68
C GLN A 182 2.15 -9.72 6.67
N ALA A 183 1.47 -8.58 6.69
CA ALA A 183 2.12 -7.28 6.82
C ALA A 183 2.88 -7.15 8.15
N GLU A 184 2.29 -7.63 9.25
CA GLU A 184 2.94 -7.66 10.56
C GLU A 184 4.20 -8.53 10.57
N SER A 185 4.17 -9.72 9.95
CA SER A 185 5.33 -10.61 9.83
C SER A 185 6.48 -10.00 9.02
N TYR A 186 6.19 -9.01 8.16
CA TYR A 186 7.16 -8.23 7.41
C TYR A 186 7.54 -6.92 8.12
N HIS A 187 7.03 -6.67 9.34
CA HIS A 187 7.24 -5.43 10.10
C HIS A 187 6.85 -4.16 9.33
N LEU A 188 5.85 -4.27 8.48
CA LEU A 188 5.29 -3.14 7.72
C LEU A 188 4.29 -2.35 8.58
N LYS A 189 4.01 -1.11 8.16
CA LYS A 189 2.86 -0.39 8.69
C LYS A 189 1.61 -1.21 8.44
N ALA A 190 0.69 -1.24 9.41
CA ALA A 190 -0.58 -1.96 9.28
C ALA A 190 -1.33 -1.53 8.01
N PRO A 191 -1.84 -2.49 7.21
CA PRO A 191 -2.68 -2.20 6.06
C PRO A 191 -3.89 -1.38 6.43
N GLU A 192 -4.33 -0.50 5.55
CA GLU A 192 -5.55 0.28 5.70
C GLU A 192 -6.65 -0.28 4.80
N PHE A 193 -7.83 -0.45 5.37
CA PHE A 193 -9.03 -0.88 4.66
C PHE A 193 -10.02 0.28 4.68
N MET A 194 -10.41 0.74 3.50
CA MET A 194 -11.22 1.95 3.33
C MET A 194 -12.49 1.63 2.55
N GLU A 195 -13.62 1.80 3.19
CA GLU A 195 -14.91 1.76 2.52
C GLU A 195 -15.26 3.18 2.06
N MET A 196 -15.54 3.31 0.77
CA MET A 196 -15.99 4.53 0.12
C MET A 196 -17.42 4.33 -0.39
N ASP A 197 -18.14 5.36 -0.76
CA ASP A 197 -19.56 5.28 -1.17
C ASP A 197 -19.85 4.21 -2.25
N THR A 198 -18.91 4.04 -3.19
CA THR A 198 -19.09 3.15 -4.36
C THR A 198 -17.95 2.15 -4.55
N ALA A 199 -16.96 2.12 -3.66
CA ALA A 199 -15.76 1.30 -3.81
C ALA A 199 -15.18 0.86 -2.47
N PHE A 200 -14.36 -0.17 -2.50
CA PHE A 200 -13.55 -0.63 -1.37
C PHE A 200 -12.07 -0.60 -1.76
N ARG A 201 -11.23 -0.02 -0.89
CA ARG A 201 -9.79 0.11 -1.11
C ARG A 201 -9.00 -0.57 0.00
N VAL A 202 -7.92 -1.23 -0.39
CA VAL A 202 -6.90 -1.77 0.51
C VAL A 202 -5.57 -1.11 0.18
N ASN A 203 -4.89 -0.56 1.19
CA ASN A 203 -3.54 -0.02 1.11
C ASN A 203 -2.58 -0.94 1.85
N LEU A 204 -1.64 -1.54 1.15
CA LEU A 204 -0.51 -2.28 1.71
C LEU A 204 0.74 -1.41 1.63
N TYR A 205 1.30 -1.03 2.77
CA TYR A 205 2.47 -0.16 2.84
C TYR A 205 3.76 -0.90 2.51
N ARG A 206 4.69 -0.21 1.87
CA ARG A 206 6.03 -0.70 1.50
C ARG A 206 7.07 -0.12 2.46
N THR A 207 8.16 -0.84 2.66
CA THR A 207 9.34 -0.23 3.29
C THR A 207 9.97 0.70 2.26
N PRO A 208 10.18 2.01 2.54
CA PRO A 208 10.81 2.91 1.58
C PRO A 208 12.17 2.37 1.15
N ALA A 209 12.45 2.32 -0.16
CA ALA A 209 13.70 1.82 -0.75
C ALA A 209 14.98 2.52 -0.22
N SER A 210 14.85 3.71 0.34
CA SER A 210 15.96 4.47 0.96
C SER A 210 16.52 3.87 2.26
N LYS A 211 16.00 2.74 2.74
CA LYS A 211 16.51 2.07 3.95
C LYS A 211 17.33 0.81 3.69
N SER A 212 17.42 0.32 2.45
CA SER A 212 18.24 -0.86 2.14
C SER A 212 19.71 -0.56 1.87
N SER A 213 20.08 0.70 1.60
CA SER A 213 21.47 1.12 1.38
C SER A 213 22.12 1.83 2.57
N GLU A 214 21.41 2.03 3.70
CA GLU A 214 21.94 2.61 4.93
C GLU A 214 21.78 1.64 6.12
N LYS A 215 22.25 0.40 6.00
CA LYS A 215 22.61 -0.42 7.17
C LYS A 215 23.95 0.04 7.70
N GLY A 216 23.95 1.21 8.29
CA GLY A 216 25.02 1.81 9.05
C GLY A 216 24.49 3.08 9.69
N SER A 217 23.98 2.97 10.93
CA SER A 217 23.53 4.07 11.78
C SER A 217 22.36 4.93 11.24
N VAL A 218 21.18 4.80 11.77
CA VAL A 218 20.42 5.81 12.55
C VAL A 218 18.97 5.35 12.79
N LYS A 219 18.72 4.64 13.88
CA LYS A 219 17.43 4.73 14.58
C LYS A 219 17.49 6.03 15.37
N SER A 220 16.75 7.04 14.96
CA SER A 220 16.25 8.16 15.79
C SER A 220 16.26 9.53 15.08
N SER A 221 15.46 9.77 14.04
CA SER A 221 15.52 11.09 13.42
C SER A 221 14.25 11.96 13.42
N GLU A 222 13.09 11.47 13.81
CA GLU A 222 11.93 12.38 13.93
C GLU A 222 11.63 12.85 15.36
N LYS A 223 11.82 12.03 16.38
CA LYS A 223 11.79 12.51 17.77
C LYS A 223 13.03 13.31 18.17
N GLY A 224 14.18 13.07 17.53
CA GLY A 224 15.42 13.79 17.77
C GLY A 224 15.46 15.20 17.16
N SER A 225 14.87 15.42 16.00
CA SER A 225 14.88 16.71 15.30
C SER A 225 14.06 17.81 16.04
N VAL A 226 12.94 17.45 16.66
CA VAL A 226 12.13 18.37 17.45
C VAL A 226 12.87 18.72 18.76
N LYS A 227 13.42 17.73 19.46
CA LYS A 227 14.21 17.96 20.68
C LYS A 227 15.50 18.75 20.42
N SER A 228 16.20 18.52 19.30
CA SER A 228 17.39 19.27 18.92
C SER A 228 17.08 20.72 18.55
N SER A 229 15.98 20.99 17.86
CA SER A 229 15.54 22.33 17.50
C SER A 229 15.15 23.16 18.73
N GLU A 230 14.53 22.53 19.73
CA GLU A 230 14.21 23.21 21.01
C GLU A 230 15.46 23.51 21.83
N LYS A 231 16.41 22.55 21.93
CA LYS A 231 17.71 22.79 22.57
C LYS A 231 18.49 23.93 21.92
N ILE A 232 18.45 24.05 20.59
CA ILE A 232 19.08 25.17 19.87
C ILE A 232 18.40 26.51 20.24
N ILE A 233 17.08 26.56 20.30
CA ILE A 233 16.35 27.79 20.67
C ILE A 233 16.66 28.17 22.12
N ASP A 234 16.71 27.23 23.03
CA ASP A 234 17.01 27.48 24.45
C ASP A 234 18.46 27.92 24.63
N ALA A 235 19.42 27.32 23.91
CA ALA A 235 20.81 27.77 23.92
C ALA A 235 20.96 29.19 23.37
N ILE A 236 20.24 29.55 22.31
CA ILE A 236 20.22 30.90 21.76
C ILE A 236 19.60 31.92 22.73
N ARG A 237 18.57 31.51 23.51
CA ARG A 237 17.98 32.38 24.56
C ARG A 237 18.97 32.66 25.68
N GLN A 238 19.74 31.64 26.08
CA GLN A 238 20.73 31.79 27.16
C GLN A 238 21.97 32.57 26.70
N ASN A 239 22.45 32.29 25.48
CA ASN A 239 23.58 33.00 24.88
C ASN A 239 23.30 33.36 23.41
N PRO A 240 22.86 34.63 23.14
CA PRO A 240 22.62 35.08 21.77
C PRO A 240 23.85 35.07 20.85
N SER A 241 25.06 35.01 21.42
CA SER A 241 26.32 34.98 20.67
C SER A 241 26.86 33.55 20.47
N VAL A 242 26.07 32.52 20.81
CA VAL A 242 26.47 31.10 20.72
C VAL A 242 26.91 30.73 19.31
N THR A 243 28.05 30.05 19.20
CA THR A 243 28.62 29.61 17.92
C THR A 243 28.01 28.28 17.45
N ILE A 244 28.20 27.96 16.17
CA ILE A 244 27.72 26.68 15.59
C ILE A 244 28.42 25.48 16.26
N GLU A 245 29.69 25.65 16.63
CA GLU A 245 30.48 24.61 17.30
C GLU A 245 29.95 24.35 18.72
N GLU A 246 29.63 25.41 19.47
CA GLU A 246 29.02 25.31 20.80
C GLU A 246 27.63 24.65 20.73
N LEU A 247 26.80 25.04 19.76
CA LEU A 247 25.52 24.41 19.50
C LEU A 247 25.65 22.95 19.16
N ALA A 248 26.69 22.55 18.42
CA ALA A 248 26.98 21.17 18.10
C ALA A 248 27.31 20.34 19.36
N LYS A 249 28.06 20.89 20.29
CA LYS A 249 28.37 20.28 21.60
C LYS A 249 27.12 20.18 22.48
N ILE A 250 26.31 21.24 22.59
CA ILE A 250 25.07 21.26 23.40
C ILE A 250 24.02 20.27 22.88
N THR A 251 23.91 20.16 21.57
CA THR A 251 22.93 19.25 20.94
C THR A 251 23.45 17.85 20.71
N GLN A 252 24.74 17.61 20.99
CA GLN A 252 25.45 16.34 20.72
C GLN A 252 25.29 15.89 19.27
N THR A 253 25.42 16.84 18.31
CA THR A 253 25.28 16.61 16.87
C THR A 253 26.45 17.25 16.11
N THR A 254 26.54 16.96 14.80
CA THR A 254 27.57 17.57 13.95
C THR A 254 27.23 19.05 13.62
N THR A 255 28.25 19.87 13.36
CA THR A 255 28.10 21.27 12.90
C THR A 255 27.17 21.37 11.69
N ARG A 256 27.29 20.44 10.71
CA ARG A 256 26.44 20.37 9.53
C ARG A 256 24.94 20.12 9.87
N SER A 257 24.68 19.33 10.92
CA SER A 257 23.31 19.10 11.42
C SER A 257 22.74 20.33 12.10
N VAL A 258 23.56 21.05 12.86
CA VAL A 258 23.21 22.35 13.49
C VAL A 258 22.88 23.40 12.43
N GLU A 259 23.70 23.54 11.40
CA GLU A 259 23.48 24.49 10.29
C GLU A 259 22.15 24.21 9.58
N LYS A 260 21.84 22.91 9.31
CA LYS A 260 20.56 22.50 8.72
C LYS A 260 19.37 22.87 9.62
N ASN A 261 19.49 22.68 10.94
CA ASN A 261 18.45 23.04 11.90
C ASN A 261 18.30 24.57 12.02
N LEU A 262 19.37 25.32 12.05
CA LEU A 262 19.34 26.77 12.04
C LEU A 262 18.68 27.33 10.79
N LYS A 263 18.98 26.77 9.60
CA LYS A 263 18.34 27.14 8.34
C LYS A 263 16.83 26.85 8.38
N LYS A 264 16.43 25.68 8.93
CA LYS A 264 15.02 25.34 9.12
C LYS A 264 14.29 26.28 10.06
N LEU A 265 14.89 26.60 11.23
CA LEU A 265 14.32 27.51 12.20
C LEU A 265 14.21 28.95 11.67
N LYS A 266 15.18 29.39 10.85
CA LYS A 266 15.16 30.67 10.15
C LYS A 266 14.04 30.74 9.12
N ASN A 267 13.86 29.69 8.31
CA ASN A 267 12.77 29.58 7.33
C ASN A 267 11.39 29.54 8.01
N GLN A 268 11.29 28.96 9.22
CA GLN A 268 10.09 28.96 10.05
C GLN A 268 9.86 30.28 10.80
N ASN A 269 10.69 31.26 10.58
CA ASN A 269 10.64 32.59 11.25
C ASN A 269 10.69 32.52 12.79
N ARG A 270 11.31 31.44 13.35
CA ARG A 270 11.46 31.24 14.80
C ARG A 270 12.72 31.89 15.38
N ILE A 271 13.75 32.06 14.55
CA ILE A 271 15.00 32.76 14.90
C ILE A 271 15.40 33.72 13.79
N ALA A 272 16.14 34.72 14.14
CA ALA A 272 16.77 35.64 13.20
C ALA A 272 18.23 35.89 13.60
N ARG A 273 19.09 36.23 12.64
CA ARG A 273 20.44 36.69 12.92
C ARG A 273 20.47 38.21 12.79
N ILE A 274 21.01 38.89 13.77
CA ILE A 274 21.14 40.35 13.82
C ILE A 274 22.62 40.68 13.74
N GLY A 275 23.04 41.51 12.78
CA GLY A 275 24.41 41.92 12.55
C GLY A 275 25.15 41.17 11.45
N ALA A 276 26.48 41.33 11.35
CA ALA A 276 27.33 40.80 10.31
C ALA A 276 27.43 39.25 10.35
N ALA A 277 27.84 38.63 9.22
CA ALA A 277 28.00 37.19 9.11
C ALA A 277 29.00 36.62 10.13
N ASN A 278 30.08 37.32 10.42
CA ASN A 278 31.03 37.04 11.49
C ASN A 278 30.77 38.02 12.64
N GLY A 279 30.43 37.53 13.85
CA GLY A 279 30.19 38.32 15.05
C GLY A 279 28.74 38.76 15.29
N GLY A 280 27.78 38.43 14.45
CA GLY A 280 26.36 38.73 14.67
C GLY A 280 25.72 37.86 15.76
N LYS A 281 24.63 38.37 16.35
CA LYS A 281 23.87 37.69 17.42
C LYS A 281 22.61 37.01 16.88
N TRP A 282 22.20 35.92 17.52
CA TRP A 282 20.92 35.26 17.26
C TRP A 282 19.80 35.87 18.09
N ALA A 283 18.63 36.02 17.51
CA ALA A 283 17.42 36.45 18.22
C ALA A 283 16.31 35.40 18.03
N VAL A 284 15.64 35.05 19.13
CA VAL A 284 14.45 34.18 19.09
C VAL A 284 13.22 35.06 18.89
N LYS A 285 12.40 34.73 17.89
CA LYS A 285 11.14 35.41 17.62
C LYS A 285 10.00 34.65 18.31
N ASN A 286 9.22 35.31 19.15
CA ASN A 286 8.03 34.73 19.78
C ASN A 286 6.93 34.52 18.73
N LYS A 287 6.26 33.38 18.79
CA LYS A 287 5.05 33.13 17.99
C LYS A 287 3.97 34.15 18.39
N ILE A 288 3.66 35.09 17.51
CA ILE A 288 2.45 35.90 17.64
C ILE A 288 1.27 34.95 17.47
N ARG A 289 0.51 34.72 18.55
CA ARG A 289 -0.81 34.04 18.44
C ARG A 289 -1.67 34.97 17.57
N LYS A 290 -2.05 34.50 16.40
CA LYS A 290 -3.18 35.09 15.70
C LYS A 290 -4.44 34.73 16.49
N THR A 291 -5.04 35.73 17.08
CA THR A 291 -6.44 35.73 17.54
C THR A 291 -7.37 35.44 16.40
#